data_427937ecee4ec296083c1ab82bdd572c
#
_entry.id   427937ecee4ec296083c1ab82bdd572c
#
_cell.length_a   1.000
_cell.length_b   1.000
_cell.length_c   1.000
_cell.angle_alpha   90.00
_cell.angle_beta   90.00
_cell.angle_gamma   90.00
#
_symmetry.space_group_name_H-M   'P 1'
#
loop_
_entity.id
_entity.type
_entity.pdbx_description
1 polymer ?
#
loop_
_entity_poly.entity_id
_entity_poly.type
_entity_poly.pdbx_seq_one_letter_code
_entity_poly.pdbx_strand_id
1 'polypeptide(L)'
;LESTASIVIQGVKSGMNPELTTMWTALGYPPTSVAIPLWVKMGKEQSALVTYDASYKTALLDWYSVQLQKNVYSIHRGNGQKYLHWQLLWNDDQSGYIQQLRAVENRIFDLFDAHKTEWEQNGLDTKEIQRLYKEVDKLVNKAFLGLQKS
;
A
#
# COMPACT_ATOMS: atom_id res chain seq x y z
N LEU A 1 19.29 -2.36 -8.26
CA LEU A 1 18.72 -1.45 -7.24
C LEU A 1 17.31 -1.94 -6.94
N GLU A 2 17.09 -2.44 -5.72
CA GLU A 2 15.78 -2.90 -5.26
C GLU A 2 15.23 -1.84 -4.31
N SER A 3 14.15 -1.16 -4.72
CA SER A 3 13.39 -0.30 -3.80
C SER A 3 12.55 -1.20 -2.91
N THR A 4 12.67 -1.03 -1.59
CA THR A 4 11.95 -1.81 -0.58
C THR A 4 10.81 -1.04 0.07
N ALA A 5 10.67 0.23 -0.24
CA ALA A 5 9.58 1.08 0.18
C ALA A 5 9.50 2.35 -0.66
N SER A 6 8.32 2.94 -0.75
CA SER A 6 8.07 4.28 -1.25
C SER A 6 7.25 5.04 -0.23
N ILE A 7 7.67 6.25 0.11
CA ILE A 7 7.01 7.09 1.10
C ILE A 7 6.77 8.47 0.51
N VAL A 8 5.52 8.94 0.61
CA VAL A 8 5.12 10.30 0.24
C VAL A 8 4.53 10.98 1.47
N ILE A 9 5.09 12.12 1.86
CA ILE A 9 4.58 12.91 2.98
C ILE A 9 3.70 14.04 2.43
N GLN A 10 2.43 13.96 2.74
CA GLN A 10 1.45 15.01 2.46
C GLN A 10 1.36 15.94 3.66
N GLY A 11 2.04 17.07 3.60
CA GLY A 11 1.98 18.12 4.60
C GLY A 11 0.64 18.85 4.61
N VAL A 12 0.44 19.70 5.61
CA VAL A 12 -0.73 20.56 5.77
C VAL A 12 -0.42 21.99 5.34
N LYS A 13 -1.46 22.75 4.98
CA LYS A 13 -1.33 24.20 4.70
C LYS A 13 -1.14 24.98 5.99
N SER A 14 -0.61 26.20 5.86
CA SER A 14 -0.50 27.13 6.99
C SER A 14 -1.85 27.33 7.67
N GLY A 15 -1.87 27.24 9.00
CA GLY A 15 -3.09 27.38 9.81
C GLY A 15 -3.92 26.10 10.00
N MET A 16 -3.59 25.02 9.30
CA MET A 16 -4.23 23.71 9.55
C MET A 16 -3.57 22.97 10.71
N ASN A 17 -4.31 22.04 11.30
CA ASN A 17 -3.80 21.17 12.36
C ASN A 17 -2.66 20.28 11.83
N PRO A 18 -1.43 20.37 12.37
CA PRO A 18 -0.30 19.56 11.91
C PRO A 18 -0.47 18.06 12.09
N GLU A 19 -1.38 17.60 12.97
CA GLU A 19 -1.70 16.18 13.12
C GLU A 19 -2.21 15.54 11.83
N LEU A 20 -2.78 16.35 10.91
CA LEU A 20 -3.30 15.88 9.62
C LEU A 20 -2.20 15.53 8.61
N THR A 21 -0.93 15.84 8.94
CA THR A 21 0.19 15.40 8.09
C THR A 21 0.15 13.89 7.91
N THR A 22 -0.01 13.46 6.67
CA THR A 22 -0.21 12.07 6.30
C THR A 22 1.03 11.51 5.62
N MET A 23 1.49 10.35 6.05
CA MET A 23 2.57 9.61 5.42
C MET A 23 1.98 8.44 4.63
N TRP A 24 1.93 8.57 3.32
CA TRP A 24 1.52 7.49 2.41
C TRP A 24 2.69 6.54 2.21
N THR A 25 2.53 5.29 2.61
CA THR A 25 3.62 4.31 2.64
C THR A 25 3.26 3.07 1.85
N ALA A 26 4.04 2.76 0.82
CA ALA A 26 4.02 1.49 0.10
C ALA A 26 5.26 0.69 0.48
N LEU A 27 5.09 -0.51 1.02
CA LEU A 27 6.18 -1.41 1.40
C LEU A 27 6.43 -2.47 0.33
N GLY A 28 7.68 -2.92 0.24
CA GLY A 28 8.13 -3.88 -0.76
C GLY A 28 8.48 -3.20 -2.09
N TYR A 29 8.21 -3.86 -3.19
CA TYR A 29 8.45 -3.35 -4.54
C TYR A 29 7.29 -2.43 -4.97
N PRO A 30 7.48 -1.10 -5.10
CA PRO A 30 6.38 -0.16 -5.28
C PRO A 30 5.40 -0.48 -6.43
N PRO A 31 5.85 -0.97 -7.61
CA PRO A 31 4.94 -1.35 -8.70
C PRO A 31 3.97 -2.50 -8.37
N THR A 32 4.23 -3.26 -7.31
CA THR A 32 3.41 -4.37 -6.84
C THR A 32 2.92 -4.16 -5.41
N SER A 33 2.80 -2.91 -4.98
CA SER A 33 2.33 -2.52 -3.66
C SER A 33 1.17 -1.52 -3.76
N VAL A 34 0.65 -1.10 -2.62
CA VAL A 34 -0.35 -0.03 -2.49
C VAL A 34 0.05 0.93 -1.38
N ALA A 35 -0.35 2.20 -1.48
CA ALA A 35 -0.05 3.20 -0.47
C ALA A 35 -1.06 3.13 0.69
N ILE A 36 -0.56 2.99 1.90
CA ILE A 36 -1.33 3.01 3.15
C ILE A 36 -1.07 4.32 3.87
N PRO A 37 -2.10 5.08 4.27
CA PRO A 37 -1.92 6.34 4.99
C PRO A 37 -1.62 6.08 6.46
N LEU A 38 -0.60 6.76 6.98
CA LEU A 38 -0.16 6.67 8.38
C LEU A 38 -0.13 8.05 9.01
N TRP A 39 -0.46 8.14 10.30
CA TRP A 39 -0.41 9.36 11.09
C TRP A 39 0.37 9.13 12.38
N VAL A 40 1.15 10.13 12.78
CA VAL A 40 1.93 10.10 14.02
C VAL A 40 1.02 9.87 15.24
N LYS A 41 -0.17 10.46 15.23
CA LYS A 41 -1.17 10.32 16.32
C LYS A 41 -1.58 8.87 16.58
N MET A 42 -1.51 8.00 15.59
CA MET A 42 -1.85 6.58 15.75
C MET A 42 -0.80 5.79 16.54
N GLY A 43 0.41 6.31 16.69
CA GLY A 43 1.48 5.66 17.46
C GLY A 43 1.70 4.21 17.04
N LYS A 44 1.45 3.26 17.93
CA LYS A 44 1.59 1.82 17.68
C LYS A 44 0.35 1.18 17.01
N GLU A 45 -0.75 1.92 16.90
CA GLU A 45 -2.04 1.42 16.40
C GLU A 45 -2.19 1.66 14.88
N GLN A 46 -1.13 1.39 14.14
CA GLN A 46 -1.12 1.48 12.68
C GLN A 46 -1.83 0.28 12.03
N SER A 47 -2.08 0.36 10.72
CA SER A 47 -2.61 -0.77 9.93
C SER A 47 -1.75 -2.03 10.11
N ALA A 48 -2.39 -3.19 10.23
CA ALA A 48 -1.69 -4.48 10.31
C ALA A 48 -0.84 -4.77 9.07
N LEU A 49 -1.19 -4.19 7.92
CA LEU A 49 -0.43 -4.34 6.67
C LEU A 49 1.00 -3.78 6.75
N VAL A 50 1.22 -2.74 7.56
CA VAL A 50 2.53 -2.06 7.69
C VAL A 50 3.24 -2.39 9.00
N THR A 51 2.62 -3.20 9.85
CA THR A 51 3.17 -3.63 11.12
C THR A 51 3.91 -4.97 10.94
N TYR A 52 5.01 -5.17 11.67
CA TYR A 52 5.75 -6.43 11.64
C TYR A 52 4.87 -7.61 12.06
N ASP A 53 4.87 -8.66 11.26
CA ASP A 53 4.19 -9.93 11.55
C ASP A 53 5.24 -11.08 11.63
N ALA A 54 5.27 -11.76 12.75
CA ALA A 54 6.24 -12.83 13.00
C ALA A 54 6.07 -14.04 12.06
N SER A 55 4.86 -14.29 11.56
CA SER A 55 4.57 -15.38 10.62
C SER A 55 5.24 -15.16 9.25
N TYR A 56 5.34 -13.90 8.83
CA TYR A 56 5.97 -13.51 7.57
C TYR A 56 7.40 -12.99 7.75
N LYS A 57 7.84 -12.73 9.00
CA LYS A 57 9.12 -12.10 9.38
C LYS A 57 9.33 -10.70 8.77
N THR A 58 8.27 -10.05 8.38
CA THR A 58 8.21 -8.69 7.83
C THR A 58 6.77 -8.16 7.96
N ALA A 59 6.49 -6.96 7.46
CA ALA A 59 5.13 -6.46 7.33
C ALA A 59 4.39 -7.23 6.24
N LEU A 60 3.09 -7.48 6.43
CA LEU A 60 2.30 -8.29 5.49
C LEU A 60 2.25 -7.67 4.08
N LEU A 61 2.17 -6.35 3.98
CA LEU A 61 2.20 -5.65 2.68
C LEU A 61 3.52 -5.85 1.94
N ASP A 62 4.64 -5.81 2.67
CA ASP A 62 5.96 -6.10 2.09
C ASP A 62 6.02 -7.54 1.56
N TRP A 63 5.56 -8.50 2.35
CA TRP A 63 5.52 -9.90 1.94
C TRP A 63 4.69 -10.10 0.66
N TYR A 64 3.48 -9.53 0.59
CA TYR A 64 2.63 -9.59 -0.60
C TYR A 64 3.32 -9.00 -1.83
N SER A 65 3.85 -7.80 -1.69
CA SER A 65 4.53 -7.09 -2.77
C SER A 65 5.72 -7.89 -3.32
N VAL A 66 6.53 -8.47 -2.44
CA VAL A 66 7.70 -9.28 -2.81
C VAL A 66 7.27 -10.59 -3.52
N GLN A 67 6.14 -11.22 -3.15
CA GLN A 67 5.68 -12.39 -3.89
C GLN A 67 5.34 -12.03 -5.36
N LEU A 68 4.64 -10.92 -5.59
CA LEU A 68 4.34 -10.47 -6.95
C LEU A 68 5.60 -10.02 -7.70
N GLN A 69 6.55 -9.36 -7.02
CA GLN A 69 7.84 -8.99 -7.60
C GLN A 69 8.61 -10.21 -8.14
N LYS A 70 8.59 -11.33 -7.42
CA LYS A 70 9.23 -12.58 -7.89
C LYS A 70 8.67 -13.03 -9.24
N ASN A 71 7.37 -12.90 -9.45
CA ASN A 71 6.73 -13.23 -10.73
C ASN A 71 7.20 -12.28 -11.84
N VAL A 72 7.28 -10.97 -11.54
CA VAL A 72 7.73 -9.94 -12.47
C VAL A 72 9.17 -10.18 -12.95
N TYR A 73 10.02 -10.73 -12.09
CA TYR A 73 11.42 -11.05 -12.37
C TYR A 73 11.67 -12.56 -12.51
N SER A 74 10.68 -13.32 -13.00
CA SER A 74 10.78 -14.76 -13.17
C SER A 74 11.58 -15.19 -14.39
N ILE A 75 11.82 -14.31 -15.36
CA ILE A 75 12.55 -14.61 -16.57
C ILE A 75 14.05 -14.54 -16.30
N HIS A 76 14.74 -15.67 -16.50
CA HIS A 76 16.18 -15.79 -16.38
C HIS A 76 16.79 -16.13 -17.75
N ARG A 77 17.88 -15.47 -18.12
CA ARG A 77 18.71 -15.86 -19.26
C ARG A 77 19.94 -16.64 -18.77
N GLY A 78 20.61 -17.34 -19.70
CA GLY A 78 21.76 -18.19 -19.39
C GLY A 78 22.94 -17.49 -18.73
N ASN A 79 22.98 -16.14 -18.69
CA ASN A 79 23.97 -15.33 -17.99
C ASN A 79 23.60 -15.04 -16.50
N GLY A 80 22.50 -15.62 -15.99
CA GLY A 80 22.01 -15.40 -14.62
C GLY A 80 21.28 -14.06 -14.38
N GLN A 81 21.16 -13.21 -15.40
CA GLN A 81 20.42 -11.94 -15.25
C GLN A 81 18.91 -12.17 -15.22
N LYS A 82 18.24 -11.44 -14.33
CA LYS A 82 16.79 -11.39 -14.26
C LYS A 82 16.25 -10.29 -15.16
N TYR A 83 15.18 -10.57 -15.87
CA TYR A 83 14.55 -9.64 -16.81
C TYR A 83 13.14 -9.31 -16.34
N LEU A 84 12.76 -8.06 -16.53
CA LEU A 84 11.43 -7.56 -16.21
C LEU A 84 10.39 -8.14 -17.19
N HIS A 85 9.40 -8.84 -16.65
CA HIS A 85 8.24 -9.28 -17.40
C HIS A 85 7.17 -8.18 -17.36
N TRP A 86 7.31 -7.17 -18.23
CA TRP A 86 6.47 -5.98 -18.24
C TRP A 86 4.97 -6.27 -18.33
N GLN A 87 4.57 -7.26 -19.13
CA GLN A 87 3.15 -7.62 -19.31
C GLN A 87 2.46 -8.06 -18.02
N LEU A 88 3.19 -8.57 -17.03
CA LEU A 88 2.64 -8.84 -15.70
C LEU A 88 2.36 -7.58 -14.90
N LEU A 89 3.06 -6.49 -15.18
CA LEU A 89 2.79 -5.20 -14.54
C LEU A 89 1.71 -4.40 -15.26
N TRP A 90 1.75 -4.39 -16.60
CA TRP A 90 0.88 -3.59 -17.43
C TRP A 90 0.62 -4.28 -18.76
N ASN A 91 -0.66 -4.39 -19.15
CA ASN A 91 -1.09 -5.01 -20.40
C ASN A 91 -2.39 -4.39 -20.92
N ASP A 92 -2.78 -4.74 -22.16
CA ASP A 92 -3.92 -4.16 -22.86
C ASP A 92 -5.27 -4.63 -22.28
N ASP A 93 -5.34 -5.81 -21.70
CA ASP A 93 -6.55 -6.38 -21.09
C ASP A 93 -6.80 -5.93 -19.65
N GLN A 94 -5.99 -4.99 -19.13
CA GLN A 94 -6.11 -4.40 -17.80
C GLN A 94 -5.90 -5.39 -16.64
N SER A 95 -5.27 -6.54 -16.88
CA SER A 95 -4.99 -7.57 -15.88
C SER A 95 -3.63 -7.41 -15.19
N GLY A 96 -2.81 -6.44 -15.59
CA GLY A 96 -1.50 -6.18 -14.99
C GLY A 96 -1.57 -5.77 -13.52
N TYR A 97 -0.56 -6.14 -12.73
CA TYR A 97 -0.53 -5.88 -11.29
C TYR A 97 -0.71 -4.40 -10.93
N ILE A 98 -0.04 -3.48 -11.65
CA ILE A 98 -0.20 -2.03 -11.42
C ILE A 98 -1.66 -1.61 -11.67
N GLN A 99 -2.28 -2.11 -12.74
CA GLN A 99 -3.65 -1.75 -13.12
C GLN A 99 -4.66 -2.22 -12.09
N GLN A 100 -4.53 -3.46 -11.62
CA GLN A 100 -5.42 -4.02 -10.60
C GLN A 100 -5.19 -3.39 -9.23
N LEU A 101 -3.94 -3.20 -8.80
CA LEU A 101 -3.61 -2.59 -7.52
C LEU A 101 -3.95 -1.10 -7.48
N ARG A 102 -3.89 -0.37 -8.62
CA ARG A 102 -4.35 1.02 -8.70
C ARG A 102 -5.83 1.16 -8.34
N ALA A 103 -6.67 0.23 -8.78
CA ALA A 103 -8.09 0.24 -8.41
C ALA A 103 -8.28 0.08 -6.88
N VAL A 104 -7.47 -0.77 -6.26
CA VAL A 104 -7.46 -0.95 -4.79
C VAL A 104 -6.97 0.33 -4.09
N GLU A 105 -5.88 0.91 -4.56
CA GLU A 105 -5.30 2.13 -4.01
C GLU A 105 -6.25 3.33 -4.13
N ASN A 106 -6.92 3.51 -5.27
CA ASN A 106 -7.95 4.53 -5.42
C ASN A 106 -9.08 4.35 -4.40
N ARG A 107 -9.50 3.11 -4.14
CA ARG A 107 -10.49 2.83 -3.11
C ARG A 107 -10.00 3.19 -1.71
N ILE A 108 -8.72 3.00 -1.41
CA ILE A 108 -8.11 3.43 -0.15
C ILE A 108 -8.17 4.96 -0.06
N PHE A 109 -7.80 5.69 -1.11
CA PHE A 109 -7.88 7.15 -1.14
C PHE A 109 -9.31 7.63 -0.88
N ASP A 110 -10.32 7.06 -1.57
CA ASP A 110 -11.73 7.43 -1.39
C ASP A 110 -12.20 7.23 0.05
N LEU A 111 -11.81 6.13 0.70
CA LEU A 111 -12.17 5.83 2.09
C LEU A 111 -11.68 6.91 3.06
N PHE A 112 -10.46 7.41 2.88
CA PHE A 112 -9.89 8.42 3.77
C PHE A 112 -10.29 9.84 3.36
N ASP A 113 -10.42 10.15 2.08
CA ASP A 113 -10.85 11.46 1.61
C ASP A 113 -12.30 11.78 2.05
N ALA A 114 -13.15 10.77 2.21
CA ALA A 114 -14.51 10.94 2.74
C ALA A 114 -14.55 11.56 4.16
N HIS A 115 -13.49 11.38 4.96
CA HIS A 115 -13.38 11.90 6.33
C HIS A 115 -12.55 13.18 6.44
N LYS A 116 -11.91 13.60 5.36
CA LYS A 116 -10.93 14.69 5.36
C LYS A 116 -11.51 16.00 5.90
N THR A 117 -12.68 16.42 5.42
CA THR A 117 -13.31 17.68 5.84
C THR A 117 -13.65 17.67 7.32
N GLU A 118 -14.14 16.55 7.85
CA GLU A 118 -14.46 16.41 9.26
C GLU A 118 -13.18 16.47 10.11
N TRP A 119 -12.12 15.77 9.71
CA TRP A 119 -10.86 15.79 10.44
C TRP A 119 -10.14 17.16 10.36
N GLU A 120 -10.31 17.91 9.28
CA GLU A 120 -9.82 19.29 9.18
C GLU A 120 -10.49 20.21 10.20
N GLN A 121 -11.75 19.99 10.53
CA GLN A 121 -12.50 20.79 11.48
C GLN A 121 -12.35 20.33 12.94
N ASN A 122 -12.34 19.01 13.17
CA ASN A 122 -12.48 18.42 14.50
C ASN A 122 -11.20 17.69 14.97
N GLY A 123 -10.17 17.57 14.11
CA GLY A 123 -8.98 16.78 14.36
C GLY A 123 -9.17 15.29 14.02
N LEU A 124 -8.08 14.53 14.03
CA LEU A 124 -8.09 13.09 13.72
C LEU A 124 -8.86 12.31 14.79
N ASP A 125 -9.79 11.48 14.38
CA ASP A 125 -10.45 10.48 15.22
C ASP A 125 -9.71 9.13 15.09
N THR A 126 -8.97 8.77 16.14
CA THR A 126 -8.17 7.54 16.15
C THR A 126 -9.01 6.26 16.08
N LYS A 127 -10.21 6.26 16.66
CA LYS A 127 -11.13 5.10 16.62
C LYS A 127 -11.67 4.89 15.21
N GLU A 128 -11.98 5.99 14.54
CA GLU A 128 -12.44 5.95 13.15
C GLU A 128 -11.31 5.49 12.22
N ILE A 129 -10.10 6.00 12.39
CA ILE A 129 -8.93 5.55 11.63
C ILE A 129 -8.70 4.04 11.84
N GLN A 130 -8.78 3.52 13.06
CA GLN A 130 -8.67 2.09 13.33
C GLN A 130 -9.73 1.26 12.61
N ARG A 131 -10.98 1.76 12.54
CA ARG A 131 -12.05 1.11 11.79
C ARG A 131 -11.74 1.07 10.29
N LEU A 132 -11.29 2.19 9.74
CA LEU A 132 -10.89 2.31 8.34
C LEU A 132 -9.69 1.40 8.02
N TYR A 133 -8.70 1.32 8.90
CA TYR A 133 -7.59 0.37 8.73
C TYR A 133 -8.07 -1.07 8.62
N LYS A 134 -9.03 -1.51 9.44
CA LYS A 134 -9.61 -2.85 9.33
C LYS A 134 -10.31 -3.10 8.00
N GLU A 135 -10.96 -2.07 7.44
CA GLU A 135 -11.60 -2.14 6.12
C GLU A 135 -10.54 -2.23 5.02
N VAL A 136 -9.51 -1.38 5.08
CA VAL A 136 -8.37 -1.40 4.15
C VAL A 136 -7.63 -2.73 4.21
N ASP A 137 -7.34 -3.26 5.40
CA ASP A 137 -6.67 -4.55 5.58
C ASP A 137 -7.44 -5.67 4.88
N LYS A 138 -8.78 -5.70 5.00
CA LYS A 138 -9.62 -6.68 4.29
C LYS A 138 -9.60 -6.50 2.78
N LEU A 139 -9.68 -5.26 2.32
CA LEU A 139 -9.66 -4.92 0.90
C LEU A 139 -8.34 -5.36 0.24
N VAL A 140 -7.22 -5.00 0.85
CA VAL A 140 -5.89 -5.32 0.36
C VAL A 140 -5.63 -6.82 0.41
N ASN A 141 -5.93 -7.48 1.53
CA ASN A 141 -5.78 -8.94 1.65
C ASN A 141 -6.55 -9.68 0.55
N LYS A 142 -7.81 -9.30 0.30
CA LYS A 142 -8.63 -9.90 -0.76
C LYS A 142 -7.99 -9.72 -2.14
N ALA A 143 -7.49 -8.53 -2.43
CA ALA A 143 -6.86 -8.22 -3.71
C ALA A 143 -5.59 -9.05 -3.95
N PHE A 144 -4.67 -9.06 -3.00
CA PHE A 144 -3.41 -9.80 -3.13
C PHE A 144 -3.62 -11.32 -3.20
N LEU A 145 -4.55 -11.88 -2.42
CA LEU A 145 -4.91 -13.29 -2.50
C LEU A 145 -5.52 -13.66 -3.86
N GLY A 146 -6.24 -12.74 -4.49
CA GLY A 146 -6.74 -12.89 -5.86
C GLY A 146 -5.60 -12.94 -6.88
N LEU A 147 -4.64 -12.00 -6.77
CA LEU A 147 -3.49 -11.89 -7.68
C LEU A 147 -2.49 -13.06 -7.57
N GLN A 148 -2.41 -13.72 -6.42
CA GLN A 148 -1.52 -14.87 -6.23
C GLN A 148 -2.06 -16.16 -6.84
N LYS A 149 -3.36 -16.22 -7.16
CA LYS A 149 -4.02 -17.40 -7.75
C LYS A 149 -4.10 -17.36 -9.28
N SER A 150 -3.85 -16.22 -9.86
CA SER A 150 -3.81 -15.99 -11.31
C SER A 150 -2.39 -16.12 -11.86
#